data_3c3686008eeba040a60d656df668772f
#
_entry.id   3c3686008eeba040a60d656df668772f
#
_cell.length_a   1.000
_cell.length_b   1.000
_cell.length_c   1.000
_cell.angle_alpha   90.00
_cell.angle_beta   90.00
_cell.angle_gamma   90.00
#
_symmetry.space_group_name_H-M   'P 1'
#
loop_
_entity.id
_entity.type
_entity.pdbx_description
1 polymer ?
#
loop_
_entity_poly.entity_id
_entity_poly.type
_entity_poly.pdbx_seq_one_letter_code
_entity_poly.pdbx_strand_id
1 'polypeptide(L)'
;MCNENRLKGKLALITGATSGIGKSCAEKLAGMGVNLILTGRRTEILNEVKAEIEKKYGVKVLAMQLDARNYKEVAEKIAALEGEWKNIDILINNAGLALGMEKVYSNSAEDIDAVIDTNVKGMLYMIREVVPGMVERDKPALVVNIGSVAGDAAYAGGAVYCASKAAVKTLSDGLRIDLVDTKVKVTNIKPGLVETNFSVIRFKGDKDKADKVYKGIEALTPDDIADTVMYICNLPDNVQIPEIIMTPMFQADGRCSYKKDK
;
A
#
# COMPACT_ATOMS: atom_id res chain seq x y z
N MET A 1 18.38 -17.68 6.01
CA MET A 1 17.60 -16.52 6.46
C MET A 1 18.59 -15.43 6.82
N CYS A 2 18.42 -14.20 6.33
CA CYS A 2 19.33 -13.09 6.59
C CYS A 2 19.18 -12.71 8.08
N ASN A 3 20.17 -13.03 8.90
CA ASN A 3 20.14 -12.76 10.35
C ASN A 3 20.38 -11.27 10.71
N GLU A 4 20.55 -10.41 9.71
CA GLU A 4 20.87 -9.00 9.90
C GLU A 4 19.61 -8.14 9.80
N ASN A 5 19.34 -7.38 10.85
CA ASN A 5 18.27 -6.39 10.85
C ASN A 5 18.80 -5.05 10.30
N ARG A 6 18.56 -4.79 8.99
CA ARG A 6 18.95 -3.56 8.30
C ARG A 6 17.93 -2.44 8.47
N LEU A 7 16.83 -2.72 9.16
CA LEU A 7 15.70 -1.79 9.29
C LEU A 7 15.73 -0.94 10.55
N LYS A 8 16.46 -1.38 11.58
CA LYS A 8 16.48 -0.70 12.88
C LYS A 8 16.86 0.78 12.74
N GLY A 9 16.01 1.67 13.25
CA GLY A 9 16.21 3.12 13.24
C GLY A 9 15.84 3.81 11.93
N LYS A 10 15.44 3.07 10.86
CA LYS A 10 14.89 3.65 9.64
C LYS A 10 13.53 4.30 9.90
N LEU A 11 13.10 5.16 8.98
CA LEU A 11 11.80 5.83 8.98
C LEU A 11 10.97 5.37 7.79
N ALA A 12 9.77 4.85 8.06
CA ALA A 12 8.80 4.48 7.02
C ALA A 12 7.57 5.37 7.06
N LEU A 13 7.15 5.88 5.89
CA LEU A 13 5.85 6.52 5.69
C LEU A 13 4.89 5.54 5.03
N ILE A 14 3.72 5.32 5.67
CA ILE A 14 2.71 4.36 5.21
C ILE A 14 1.39 5.06 4.98
N THR A 15 0.87 4.99 3.75
CA THR A 15 -0.45 5.53 3.43
C THR A 15 -1.55 4.51 3.68
N GLY A 16 -2.71 4.97 4.17
CA GLY A 16 -3.83 4.07 4.48
C GLY A 16 -3.55 3.13 5.67
N ALA A 17 -2.85 3.61 6.70
CA ALA A 17 -2.38 2.82 7.84
C ALA A 17 -3.43 2.52 8.90
N THR A 18 -4.70 2.89 8.71
CA THR A 18 -5.77 2.71 9.71
C THR A 18 -6.34 1.29 9.79
N SER A 19 -6.06 0.42 8.82
CA SER A 19 -6.59 -0.95 8.79
C SER A 19 -5.89 -1.81 7.73
N GLY A 20 -6.17 -3.12 7.74
CA GLY A 20 -5.75 -4.06 6.70
C GLY A 20 -4.24 -4.08 6.48
N ILE A 21 -3.82 -4.14 5.22
CA ILE A 21 -2.40 -4.26 4.84
C ILE A 21 -1.55 -3.13 5.43
N GLY A 22 -2.03 -1.88 5.40
CA GLY A 22 -1.26 -0.74 5.91
C GLY A 22 -1.01 -0.81 7.42
N LYS A 23 -2.02 -1.20 8.23
CA LYS A 23 -1.85 -1.41 9.68
C LYS A 23 -0.89 -2.57 9.94
N SER A 24 -1.05 -3.69 9.25
CA SER A 24 -0.18 -4.85 9.41
C SER A 24 1.29 -4.54 9.02
N CYS A 25 1.52 -3.80 7.92
CA CYS A 25 2.86 -3.31 7.57
C CYS A 25 3.46 -2.43 8.67
N ALA A 26 2.67 -1.54 9.27
CA ALA A 26 3.12 -0.68 10.36
C ALA A 26 3.57 -1.52 11.57
N GLU A 27 2.79 -2.51 11.97
CA GLU A 27 3.11 -3.40 13.10
C GLU A 27 4.38 -4.24 12.84
N LYS A 28 4.49 -4.85 11.65
CA LYS A 28 5.67 -5.67 11.29
C LYS A 28 6.95 -4.84 11.24
N LEU A 29 6.91 -3.67 10.61
CA LEU A 29 8.07 -2.77 10.52
C LEU A 29 8.45 -2.21 11.90
N ALA A 30 7.48 -1.84 12.73
CA ALA A 30 7.73 -1.44 14.12
C ALA A 30 8.43 -2.53 14.91
N GLY A 31 8.03 -3.80 14.72
CA GLY A 31 8.68 -4.97 15.32
C GLY A 31 10.16 -5.13 14.92
N MET A 32 10.57 -4.55 13.79
CA MET A 32 11.97 -4.48 13.35
C MET A 32 12.68 -3.20 13.80
N GLY A 33 12.06 -2.35 14.62
CA GLY A 33 12.63 -1.12 15.15
C GLY A 33 12.59 0.06 14.18
N VAL A 34 11.65 0.04 13.22
CA VAL A 34 11.41 1.14 12.26
C VAL A 34 10.51 2.19 12.90
N ASN A 35 10.88 3.47 12.83
CA ASN A 35 10.02 4.58 13.17
C ASN A 35 8.99 4.81 12.06
N LEU A 36 7.81 5.34 12.38
CA LEU A 36 6.70 5.35 11.45
C LEU A 36 6.06 6.73 11.32
N ILE A 37 5.73 7.11 10.08
CA ILE A 37 4.72 8.12 9.76
C ILE A 37 3.50 7.37 9.23
N LEU A 38 2.41 7.38 9.99
CA LEU A 38 1.16 6.73 9.61
C LEU A 38 0.18 7.75 9.06
N THR A 39 -0.32 7.54 7.84
CA THR A 39 -1.29 8.46 7.26
C THR A 39 -2.62 7.79 6.95
N GLY A 40 -3.68 8.58 7.03
CA GLY A 40 -5.06 8.17 6.73
C GLY A 40 -6.05 9.27 7.08
N ARG A 41 -7.29 9.08 6.71
CA ARG A 41 -8.36 10.09 6.88
C ARG A 41 -9.01 10.08 8.27
N ARG A 42 -8.90 8.96 9.00
CA ARG A 42 -9.57 8.74 10.30
C ARG A 42 -8.59 8.98 11.43
N THR A 43 -8.62 10.17 11.99
CA THR A 43 -7.67 10.66 13.01
C THR A 43 -7.70 9.81 14.27
N GLU A 44 -8.89 9.46 14.77
CA GLU A 44 -9.06 8.68 16.00
C GLU A 44 -8.36 7.32 15.86
N ILE A 45 -8.63 6.60 14.76
CA ILE A 45 -8.04 5.28 14.50
C ILE A 45 -6.53 5.37 14.30
N LEU A 46 -6.03 6.43 13.63
CA LEU A 46 -4.58 6.63 13.51
C LEU A 46 -3.91 6.80 14.88
N ASN A 47 -4.54 7.56 15.79
CA ASN A 47 -4.02 7.76 17.12
C ASN A 47 -4.08 6.49 17.98
N GLU A 48 -5.11 5.66 17.82
CA GLU A 48 -5.19 4.35 18.46
C GLU A 48 -4.07 3.43 17.98
N VAL A 49 -3.89 3.30 16.66
CA VAL A 49 -2.81 2.50 16.05
C VAL A 49 -1.44 3.00 16.49
N LYS A 50 -1.21 4.33 16.53
CA LYS A 50 0.01 4.92 17.06
C LYS A 50 0.27 4.47 18.49
N ALA A 51 -0.71 4.65 19.40
CA ALA A 51 -0.55 4.32 20.80
C ALA A 51 -0.27 2.82 21.04
N GLU A 52 -0.96 1.94 20.27
CA GLU A 52 -0.71 0.50 20.29
C GLU A 52 0.73 0.15 19.89
N ILE A 53 1.20 0.73 18.80
CA ILE A 53 2.54 0.46 18.23
C ILE A 53 3.64 1.00 19.16
N GLU A 54 3.53 2.26 19.62
CA GLU A 54 4.52 2.86 20.51
C GLU A 54 4.63 2.07 21.83
N LYS A 55 3.49 1.66 22.41
CA LYS A 55 3.44 0.85 23.63
C LYS A 55 4.08 -0.53 23.44
N LYS A 56 3.82 -1.18 22.31
CA LYS A 56 4.23 -2.57 22.07
C LYS A 56 5.68 -2.70 21.63
N TYR A 57 6.17 -1.76 20.82
CA TYR A 57 7.47 -1.88 20.16
C TYR A 57 8.50 -0.82 20.57
N GLY A 58 8.09 0.24 21.27
CA GLY A 58 9.00 1.30 21.73
C GLY A 58 9.60 2.18 20.62
N VAL A 59 9.03 2.14 19.42
CA VAL A 59 9.42 2.99 18.29
C VAL A 59 8.65 4.31 18.33
N LYS A 60 9.15 5.33 17.61
CA LYS A 60 8.44 6.60 17.47
C LYS A 60 7.42 6.53 16.34
N VAL A 61 6.22 7.06 16.56
CA VAL A 61 5.16 7.10 15.56
C VAL A 61 4.57 8.50 15.44
N LEU A 62 4.58 9.05 14.22
CA LEU A 62 3.86 10.26 13.85
C LEU A 62 2.53 9.87 13.17
N ALA A 63 1.41 10.15 13.82
CA ALA A 63 0.09 10.02 13.21
C ALA A 63 -0.24 11.32 12.46
N MET A 64 -0.39 11.24 11.13
CA MET A 64 -0.64 12.40 10.27
C MET A 64 -1.95 12.17 9.50
N GLN A 65 -3.02 12.84 9.92
CA GLN A 65 -4.27 12.83 9.17
C GLN A 65 -4.02 13.41 7.78
N LEU A 66 -4.39 12.66 6.73
CA LEU A 66 -4.11 13.02 5.34
C LEU A 66 -5.11 12.37 4.39
N ASP A 67 -5.72 13.15 3.50
CA ASP A 67 -6.38 12.62 2.32
C ASP A 67 -5.42 12.66 1.12
N ALA A 68 -4.90 11.50 0.73
CA ALA A 68 -3.96 11.40 -0.36
C ALA A 68 -4.50 11.92 -1.72
N ARG A 69 -5.83 12.06 -1.87
CA ARG A 69 -6.47 12.62 -3.07
C ARG A 69 -6.29 14.14 -3.19
N ASN A 70 -6.00 14.80 -2.08
CA ASN A 70 -5.85 16.25 -2.01
C ASN A 70 -4.37 16.64 -2.15
N TYR A 71 -3.96 17.02 -3.36
CA TYR A 71 -2.56 17.40 -3.63
C TYR A 71 -2.04 18.51 -2.71
N LYS A 72 -2.84 19.58 -2.50
CA LYS A 72 -2.43 20.68 -1.65
C LYS A 72 -2.14 20.22 -0.22
N GLU A 73 -3.02 19.40 0.33
CA GLU A 73 -2.84 18.83 1.68
C GLU A 73 -1.59 17.93 1.76
N VAL A 74 -1.35 17.10 0.73
CA VAL A 74 -0.15 16.26 0.66
C VAL A 74 1.11 17.12 0.66
N ALA A 75 1.19 18.11 -0.23
CA ALA A 75 2.34 18.99 -0.36
C ALA A 75 2.64 19.77 0.94
N GLU A 76 1.60 20.37 1.53
CA GLU A 76 1.74 21.14 2.77
C GLU A 76 2.22 20.27 3.94
N LYS A 77 1.66 19.08 4.10
CA LYS A 77 1.98 18.19 5.24
C LYS A 77 3.35 17.53 5.10
N ILE A 78 3.76 17.15 3.89
CA ILE A 78 5.11 16.61 3.67
C ILE A 78 6.16 17.71 3.83
N ALA A 79 5.93 18.89 3.30
CA ALA A 79 6.83 20.03 3.48
C ALA A 79 6.98 20.48 4.95
N ALA A 80 5.92 20.32 5.76
CA ALA A 80 5.91 20.66 7.18
C ALA A 80 6.61 19.63 8.08
N LEU A 81 7.06 18.50 7.56
CA LEU A 81 7.84 17.53 8.33
C LEU A 81 9.16 18.17 8.78
N GLU A 82 9.54 17.97 10.04
CA GLU A 82 10.74 18.57 10.64
C GLU A 82 11.64 17.51 11.29
N GLY A 83 12.90 17.88 11.48
CA GLY A 83 13.89 17.05 12.19
C GLY A 83 14.05 15.66 11.55
N GLU A 84 13.95 14.61 12.37
CA GLU A 84 14.09 13.23 11.92
C GLU A 84 12.98 12.79 10.95
N TRP A 85 11.79 13.39 11.02
CA TRP A 85 10.63 13.05 10.18
C TRP A 85 10.80 13.42 8.71
N LYS A 86 11.77 14.27 8.36
CA LYS A 86 12.13 14.57 6.95
C LYS A 86 12.86 13.42 6.26
N ASN A 87 13.51 12.55 7.04
CA ASN A 87 14.43 11.55 6.51
C ASN A 87 13.72 10.22 6.22
N ILE A 88 12.71 10.24 5.36
CA ILE A 88 11.93 9.06 5.01
C ILE A 88 12.80 8.09 4.21
N ASP A 89 13.03 6.88 4.73
CA ASP A 89 13.81 5.82 4.07
C ASP A 89 12.93 4.87 3.27
N ILE A 90 11.68 4.70 3.70
CA ILE A 90 10.72 3.78 3.09
C ILE A 90 9.39 4.50 2.88
N LEU A 91 8.88 4.49 1.65
CA LEU A 91 7.54 4.95 1.32
C LEU A 91 6.68 3.75 0.94
N ILE A 92 5.59 3.50 1.68
CA ILE A 92 4.62 2.45 1.35
C ILE A 92 3.33 3.12 0.87
N ASN A 93 3.12 3.12 -0.44
CA ASN A 93 1.90 3.56 -1.09
C ASN A 93 0.88 2.43 -1.04
N ASN A 94 0.16 2.36 0.08
CA ASN A 94 -0.85 1.34 0.34
C ASN A 94 -2.29 1.87 0.22
N ALA A 95 -2.52 3.17 0.40
CA ALA A 95 -3.86 3.73 0.26
C ALA A 95 -4.49 3.37 -1.08
N GLY A 96 -5.65 2.71 -1.04
CA GLY A 96 -6.34 2.27 -2.23
C GLY A 96 -7.74 1.74 -1.91
N LEU A 97 -8.62 1.77 -2.90
CA LEU A 97 -9.98 1.26 -2.80
C LEU A 97 -10.49 0.75 -4.16
N ALA A 98 -11.57 -0.01 -4.12
CA ALA A 98 -12.45 -0.28 -5.25
C ALA A 98 -13.88 0.06 -4.85
N LEU A 99 -14.70 0.45 -5.80
CA LEU A 99 -16.13 0.72 -5.61
C LEU A 99 -16.95 0.00 -6.70
N GLY A 100 -18.00 -0.66 -6.25
CA GLY A 100 -18.94 -1.35 -7.11
C GLY A 100 -18.42 -2.58 -7.88
N MET A 101 -19.33 -3.19 -8.59
CA MET A 101 -19.10 -4.30 -9.54
C MET A 101 -20.02 -4.15 -10.77
N GLU A 102 -20.38 -2.92 -11.08
CA GLU A 102 -21.23 -2.58 -12.20
C GLU A 102 -20.47 -2.67 -13.51
N LYS A 103 -21.20 -2.77 -14.62
CA LYS A 103 -20.63 -2.61 -15.96
C LYS A 103 -20.01 -1.21 -16.08
N VAL A 104 -18.86 -1.08 -16.76
CA VAL A 104 -18.09 0.16 -16.82
C VAL A 104 -18.93 1.39 -17.21
N TYR A 105 -19.86 1.23 -18.13
CA TYR A 105 -20.75 2.30 -18.59
C TYR A 105 -21.89 2.67 -17.63
N SER A 106 -22.01 1.94 -16.51
CA SER A 106 -23.02 2.17 -15.46
C SER A 106 -22.40 2.64 -14.14
N ASN A 107 -21.07 2.79 -14.07
CA ASN A 107 -20.40 3.35 -12.88
C ASN A 107 -20.77 4.82 -12.74
N SER A 108 -20.99 5.28 -11.52
CA SER A 108 -21.16 6.71 -11.25
C SER A 108 -19.82 7.46 -11.42
N ALA A 109 -19.91 8.73 -11.79
CA ALA A 109 -18.71 9.58 -11.92
C ALA A 109 -17.95 9.68 -10.58
N GLU A 110 -18.69 9.78 -9.47
CA GLU A 110 -18.15 9.87 -8.11
C GLU A 110 -17.35 8.61 -7.75
N ASP A 111 -17.82 7.42 -8.12
CA ASP A 111 -17.11 6.16 -7.85
C ASP A 111 -15.85 6.07 -8.73
N ILE A 112 -15.93 6.48 -10.00
CA ILE A 112 -14.78 6.54 -10.91
C ILE A 112 -13.71 7.47 -10.34
N ASP A 113 -14.10 8.71 -10.00
CA ASP A 113 -13.19 9.71 -9.45
C ASP A 113 -12.56 9.22 -8.14
N ALA A 114 -13.35 8.66 -7.22
CA ALA A 114 -12.84 8.16 -5.96
C ALA A 114 -11.78 7.06 -6.14
N VAL A 115 -11.98 6.14 -7.09
CA VAL A 115 -11.02 5.06 -7.38
C VAL A 115 -9.74 5.62 -8.03
N ILE A 116 -9.87 6.47 -9.05
CA ILE A 116 -8.72 7.03 -9.78
C ILE A 116 -7.94 8.00 -8.90
N ASP A 117 -8.63 8.89 -8.20
CA ASP A 117 -8.00 9.86 -7.32
C ASP A 117 -7.23 9.20 -6.17
N THR A 118 -7.78 8.12 -5.60
CA THR A 118 -7.10 7.41 -4.51
C THR A 118 -5.94 6.55 -5.04
N ASN A 119 -6.23 5.65 -5.99
CA ASN A 119 -5.28 4.60 -6.37
C ASN A 119 -4.15 5.10 -7.27
N VAL A 120 -4.41 6.15 -8.06
CA VAL A 120 -3.46 6.65 -9.07
C VAL A 120 -2.92 8.02 -8.65
N LYS A 121 -3.77 9.04 -8.56
CA LYS A 121 -3.31 10.40 -8.24
C LYS A 121 -2.73 10.48 -6.83
N GLY A 122 -3.38 9.86 -5.84
CA GLY A 122 -2.89 9.85 -4.46
C GLY A 122 -1.50 9.23 -4.34
N MET A 123 -1.26 8.11 -5.04
CA MET A 123 0.07 7.52 -5.11
C MET A 123 1.08 8.46 -5.78
N LEU A 124 0.72 9.08 -6.91
CA LEU A 124 1.60 10.02 -7.62
C LEU A 124 1.93 11.25 -6.77
N TYR A 125 0.97 11.79 -6.01
CA TYR A 125 1.19 12.94 -5.14
C TYR A 125 2.18 12.59 -4.01
N MET A 126 2.05 11.41 -3.41
CA MET A 126 3.01 10.95 -2.41
C MET A 126 4.41 10.74 -3.00
N ILE A 127 4.52 10.14 -4.19
CA ILE A 127 5.79 9.98 -4.90
C ILE A 127 6.41 11.35 -5.17
N ARG A 128 5.64 12.30 -5.71
CA ARG A 128 6.10 13.64 -6.05
C ARG A 128 6.69 14.40 -4.86
N GLU A 129 6.07 14.28 -3.69
CA GLU A 129 6.48 15.05 -2.51
C GLU A 129 7.55 14.33 -1.66
N VAL A 130 7.61 13.00 -1.69
CA VAL A 130 8.53 12.23 -0.83
C VAL A 130 9.81 11.84 -1.56
N VAL A 131 9.73 11.38 -2.80
CA VAL A 131 10.89 10.80 -3.51
C VAL A 131 12.01 11.80 -3.76
N PRO A 132 11.79 13.09 -4.10
CA PRO A 132 12.89 14.05 -4.25
C PRO A 132 13.81 14.13 -3.03
N GLY A 133 13.23 14.13 -1.81
CA GLY A 133 14.02 14.12 -0.58
C GLY A 133 14.79 12.80 -0.35
N MET A 134 14.27 11.67 -0.86
CA MET A 134 15.02 10.40 -0.85
C MET A 134 16.23 10.46 -1.78
N VAL A 135 16.06 11.01 -2.99
CA VAL A 135 17.14 11.17 -3.98
C VAL A 135 18.20 12.13 -3.48
N GLU A 136 17.79 13.30 -2.97
CA GLU A 136 18.71 14.34 -2.46
C GLU A 136 19.61 13.84 -1.33
N ARG A 137 19.10 12.97 -0.46
CA ARG A 137 19.89 12.39 0.64
C ARG A 137 21.00 11.45 0.18
N ASP A 138 20.96 10.95 -1.05
CA ASP A 138 21.91 9.97 -1.63
C ASP A 138 22.18 8.75 -0.71
N LYS A 139 21.12 8.26 -0.04
CA LYS A 139 21.15 7.08 0.84
C LYS A 139 20.21 6.02 0.33
N PRO A 140 20.48 4.72 0.63
CA PRO A 140 19.57 3.65 0.27
C PRO A 140 18.15 3.91 0.79
N ALA A 141 17.18 3.96 -0.13
CA ALA A 141 15.78 4.15 0.15
C ALA A 141 14.91 3.22 -0.72
N LEU A 142 13.63 3.10 -0.36
CA LEU A 142 12.73 2.16 -1.03
C LEU A 142 11.31 2.75 -1.14
N VAL A 143 10.74 2.67 -2.33
CA VAL A 143 9.31 2.88 -2.58
C VAL A 143 8.65 1.53 -2.79
N VAL A 144 7.63 1.21 -2.00
CA VAL A 144 6.77 0.03 -2.15
C VAL A 144 5.38 0.49 -2.56
N ASN A 145 4.93 0.07 -3.74
CA ASN A 145 3.57 0.33 -4.22
C ASN A 145 2.72 -0.94 -4.06
N ILE A 146 1.53 -0.83 -3.45
CA ILE A 146 0.60 -1.94 -3.36
C ILE A 146 -0.30 -1.95 -4.61
N GLY A 147 0.12 -2.77 -5.57
CA GLY A 147 -0.61 -3.05 -6.79
C GLY A 147 -1.77 -4.03 -6.60
N SER A 148 -1.97 -4.92 -7.56
CA SER A 148 -2.89 -6.06 -7.52
C SER A 148 -2.70 -6.93 -8.76
N VAL A 149 -3.00 -8.22 -8.69
CA VAL A 149 -3.17 -9.09 -9.88
C VAL A 149 -4.27 -8.57 -10.81
N ALA A 150 -5.20 -7.77 -10.31
CA ALA A 150 -6.22 -7.07 -11.10
C ALA A 150 -5.62 -6.07 -12.10
N GLY A 151 -4.37 -5.65 -11.91
CA GLY A 151 -3.66 -4.78 -12.86
C GLY A 151 -3.12 -5.49 -14.09
N ASP A 152 -3.09 -6.83 -14.10
CA ASP A 152 -2.58 -7.60 -15.24
C ASP A 152 -3.69 -7.97 -16.23
N ALA A 153 -4.93 -8.12 -15.76
CA ALA A 153 -6.07 -8.46 -16.59
C ALA A 153 -7.38 -8.03 -15.95
N ALA A 154 -8.28 -7.47 -16.75
CA ALA A 154 -9.59 -7.04 -16.29
C ALA A 154 -10.54 -8.22 -16.06
N TYR A 155 -11.45 -8.06 -15.11
CA TYR A 155 -12.58 -8.95 -14.85
C TYR A 155 -13.91 -8.19 -14.90
N ALA A 156 -15.00 -8.92 -15.08
CA ALA A 156 -16.35 -8.32 -15.20
C ALA A 156 -16.69 -7.47 -13.96
N GLY A 157 -17.18 -6.26 -14.18
CA GLY A 157 -17.53 -5.30 -13.13
C GLY A 157 -16.35 -4.66 -12.40
N GLY A 158 -15.12 -4.98 -12.78
CA GLY A 158 -13.91 -4.45 -12.14
C GLY A 158 -13.13 -3.44 -12.97
N ALA A 159 -13.63 -3.01 -14.13
CA ALA A 159 -12.83 -2.30 -15.14
C ALA A 159 -12.09 -1.07 -14.61
N VAL A 160 -12.75 -0.19 -13.84
CA VAL A 160 -12.12 1.04 -13.28
C VAL A 160 -11.02 0.68 -12.28
N TYR A 161 -11.28 -0.26 -11.38
CA TYR A 161 -10.29 -0.74 -10.44
C TYR A 161 -9.09 -1.40 -11.15
N CYS A 162 -9.36 -2.28 -12.12
CA CYS A 162 -8.32 -2.95 -12.91
C CYS A 162 -7.44 -1.92 -13.64
N ALA A 163 -8.06 -0.93 -14.29
CA ALA A 163 -7.34 0.16 -14.94
C ALA A 163 -6.46 0.95 -13.96
N SER A 164 -6.98 1.26 -12.76
CA SER A 164 -6.20 1.94 -11.73
C SER A 164 -4.99 1.11 -11.27
N LYS A 165 -5.13 -0.23 -11.14
CA LYS A 165 -4.03 -1.11 -10.74
C LYS A 165 -3.06 -1.42 -11.88
N ALA A 166 -3.51 -1.40 -13.14
CA ALA A 166 -2.62 -1.38 -14.31
C ALA A 166 -1.78 -0.10 -14.37
N ALA A 167 -2.40 1.06 -14.05
CA ALA A 167 -1.66 2.31 -13.91
C ALA A 167 -0.58 2.22 -12.81
N VAL A 168 -0.90 1.67 -11.62
CA VAL A 168 0.09 1.47 -10.52
C VAL A 168 1.27 0.64 -11.01
N LYS A 169 1.03 -0.44 -11.77
CA LYS A 169 2.09 -1.27 -12.34
C LYS A 169 2.99 -0.45 -13.26
N THR A 170 2.42 0.19 -14.27
CA THR A 170 3.19 0.97 -15.26
C THR A 170 3.92 2.15 -14.61
N LEU A 171 3.30 2.84 -13.66
CA LEU A 171 3.94 3.93 -12.91
C LEU A 171 5.09 3.43 -12.03
N SER A 172 4.99 2.23 -11.45
CA SER A 172 6.09 1.63 -10.71
C SER A 172 7.28 1.30 -11.61
N ASP A 173 7.00 0.80 -12.82
CA ASP A 173 8.04 0.51 -13.82
C ASP A 173 8.70 1.81 -14.31
N GLY A 174 7.92 2.86 -14.62
CA GLY A 174 8.42 4.17 -15.01
C GLY A 174 9.27 4.82 -13.92
N LEU A 175 8.77 4.84 -12.68
CA LEU A 175 9.51 5.39 -11.53
C LEU A 175 10.86 4.67 -11.32
N ARG A 176 10.92 3.35 -11.53
CA ARG A 176 12.17 2.59 -11.43
C ARG A 176 13.17 2.97 -12.51
N ILE A 177 12.68 3.27 -13.73
CA ILE A 177 13.51 3.77 -14.83
C ILE A 177 14.05 5.15 -14.51
N ASP A 178 13.19 6.06 -14.01
CA ASP A 178 13.57 7.43 -13.65
C ASP A 178 14.58 7.49 -12.51
N LEU A 179 14.63 6.47 -11.67
CA LEU A 179 15.51 6.40 -10.47
C LEU A 179 16.73 5.49 -10.65
N VAL A 180 17.01 5.01 -11.89
CA VAL A 180 18.06 4.02 -12.16
C VAL A 180 19.46 4.49 -11.79
N ASP A 181 19.71 5.79 -11.80
CA ASP A 181 20.97 6.45 -11.43
C ASP A 181 21.04 6.88 -9.97
N THR A 182 20.07 6.47 -9.14
CA THR A 182 19.96 6.82 -7.73
C THR A 182 20.08 5.59 -6.82
N LYS A 183 20.06 5.82 -5.50
CA LYS A 183 20.00 4.74 -4.49
C LYS A 183 18.58 4.40 -4.05
N VAL A 184 17.55 4.88 -4.76
CA VAL A 184 16.14 4.63 -4.44
C VAL A 184 15.62 3.45 -5.23
N LYS A 185 15.21 2.39 -4.54
CA LYS A 185 14.62 1.19 -5.12
C LYS A 185 13.10 1.32 -5.24
N VAL A 186 12.50 0.61 -6.20
CA VAL A 186 11.04 0.59 -6.37
C VAL A 186 10.56 -0.84 -6.51
N THR A 187 9.60 -1.23 -5.68
CA THR A 187 8.94 -2.55 -5.74
C THR A 187 7.43 -2.39 -5.86
N ASN A 188 6.82 -3.13 -6.79
CA ASN A 188 5.38 -3.28 -6.89
C ASN A 188 4.96 -4.64 -6.32
N ILE A 189 4.15 -4.65 -5.25
CA ILE A 189 3.56 -5.89 -4.72
C ILE A 189 2.16 -6.02 -5.27
N LYS A 190 1.85 -7.17 -5.86
CA LYS A 190 0.56 -7.45 -6.52
C LYS A 190 -0.19 -8.56 -5.79
N PRO A 191 -0.96 -8.25 -4.74
CA PRO A 191 -1.78 -9.23 -4.06
C PRO A 191 -2.94 -9.73 -4.92
N GLY A 192 -3.30 -11.00 -4.72
CA GLY A 192 -4.61 -11.55 -5.07
C GLY A 192 -5.67 -11.18 -4.04
N LEU A 193 -6.52 -12.16 -3.70
CA LEU A 193 -7.55 -11.97 -2.68
C LEU A 193 -6.93 -11.91 -1.28
N VAL A 194 -7.06 -10.76 -0.63
CA VAL A 194 -6.67 -10.54 0.78
C VAL A 194 -7.91 -10.22 1.59
N GLU A 195 -8.17 -10.96 2.64
CA GLU A 195 -9.32 -10.74 3.51
C GLU A 195 -9.12 -9.50 4.38
N THR A 196 -9.84 -8.43 4.08
CA THR A 196 -9.79 -7.13 4.75
C THR A 196 -11.13 -6.43 4.64
N ASN A 197 -11.26 -5.26 5.26
CA ASN A 197 -12.42 -4.36 5.06
C ASN A 197 -12.55 -3.82 3.62
N PHE A 198 -11.63 -4.16 2.70
CA PHE A 198 -11.65 -3.71 1.32
C PHE A 198 -12.95 -4.10 0.60
N SER A 199 -13.41 -5.35 0.76
CA SER A 199 -14.65 -5.83 0.15
C SER A 199 -15.87 -5.13 0.74
N VAL A 200 -15.89 -4.83 2.04
CA VAL A 200 -16.98 -4.06 2.67
C VAL A 200 -17.06 -2.64 2.08
N ILE A 201 -15.91 -1.99 1.88
CA ILE A 201 -15.84 -0.66 1.23
C ILE A 201 -16.31 -0.76 -0.21
N ARG A 202 -15.84 -1.77 -0.96
CA ARG A 202 -16.21 -2.01 -2.36
C ARG A 202 -17.71 -2.12 -2.55
N PHE A 203 -18.40 -2.82 -1.66
CA PHE A 203 -19.85 -3.00 -1.70
C PHE A 203 -20.61 -1.98 -0.84
N LYS A 204 -20.00 -0.82 -0.55
CA LYS A 204 -20.65 0.32 0.14
C LYS A 204 -21.32 -0.08 1.46
N GLY A 205 -20.71 -1.03 2.21
CA GLY A 205 -21.19 -1.50 3.51
C GLY A 205 -22.04 -2.79 3.44
N ASP A 206 -22.34 -3.33 2.26
CA ASP A 206 -23.05 -4.60 2.09
C ASP A 206 -22.11 -5.77 2.47
N LYS A 207 -22.23 -6.21 3.73
CA LYS A 207 -21.41 -7.27 4.29
C LYS A 207 -21.69 -8.63 3.64
N ASP A 208 -22.95 -8.92 3.28
CA ASP A 208 -23.30 -10.20 2.67
C ASP A 208 -22.63 -10.39 1.30
N LYS A 209 -22.51 -9.30 0.52
CA LYS A 209 -21.75 -9.32 -0.73
C LYS A 209 -20.25 -9.40 -0.48
N ALA A 210 -19.75 -8.70 0.53
CA ALA A 210 -18.34 -8.73 0.89
C ALA A 210 -17.88 -10.14 1.29
N ASP A 211 -18.65 -10.83 2.14
CA ASP A 211 -18.34 -12.18 2.63
C ASP A 211 -18.37 -13.23 1.52
N LYS A 212 -19.29 -13.07 0.54
CA LYS A 212 -19.37 -13.96 -0.64
C LYS A 212 -18.10 -13.95 -1.50
N VAL A 213 -17.29 -12.88 -1.45
CA VAL A 213 -16.03 -12.80 -2.19
C VAL A 213 -15.07 -13.90 -1.74
N TYR A 214 -14.99 -14.13 -0.43
CA TYR A 214 -14.05 -15.06 0.19
C TYR A 214 -14.59 -16.47 0.40
N LYS A 215 -15.93 -16.69 0.22
CA LYS A 215 -16.55 -17.97 0.45
C LYS A 215 -15.91 -19.07 -0.42
N GLY A 216 -15.43 -20.13 0.22
CA GLY A 216 -14.78 -21.27 -0.45
C GLY A 216 -13.33 -21.05 -0.87
N ILE A 217 -12.74 -19.92 -0.51
CA ILE A 217 -11.30 -19.61 -0.71
C ILE A 217 -10.68 -19.30 0.63
N GLU A 218 -9.54 -19.90 0.93
CA GLU A 218 -8.64 -19.47 2.00
C GLU A 218 -7.83 -18.27 1.46
N ALA A 219 -8.33 -17.06 1.72
CA ALA A 219 -7.72 -15.83 1.24
C ALA A 219 -6.40 -15.52 1.97
N LEU A 220 -5.54 -14.72 1.36
CA LEU A 220 -4.39 -14.13 2.08
C LEU A 220 -4.89 -13.22 3.19
N THR A 221 -4.07 -13.09 4.21
CA THR A 221 -4.26 -12.14 5.31
C THR A 221 -3.43 -10.87 5.06
N PRO A 222 -3.75 -9.75 5.71
CA PRO A 222 -2.88 -8.57 5.73
C PRO A 222 -1.45 -8.88 6.17
N ASP A 223 -1.28 -9.84 7.08
CA ASP A 223 0.02 -10.23 7.62
C ASP A 223 0.90 -10.91 6.56
N ASP A 224 0.34 -11.73 5.68
CA ASP A 224 1.08 -12.34 4.58
C ASP A 224 1.71 -11.28 3.67
N ILE A 225 0.97 -10.22 3.37
CA ILE A 225 1.48 -9.10 2.59
C ILE A 225 2.53 -8.31 3.37
N ALA A 226 2.28 -8.06 4.64
CA ALA A 226 3.18 -7.30 5.49
C ALA A 226 4.52 -8.04 5.72
N ASP A 227 4.51 -9.36 5.84
CA ASP A 227 5.73 -10.17 5.91
C ASP A 227 6.56 -10.06 4.63
N THR A 228 5.91 -10.03 3.47
CA THR A 228 6.59 -9.78 2.20
C THR A 228 7.14 -8.37 2.10
N VAL A 229 6.40 -7.35 2.54
CA VAL A 229 6.90 -5.96 2.63
C VAL A 229 8.13 -5.89 3.53
N MET A 230 8.07 -6.49 4.73
CA MET A 230 9.19 -6.54 5.66
C MET A 230 10.42 -7.23 5.03
N TYR A 231 10.23 -8.36 4.35
CA TYR A 231 11.30 -9.06 3.65
C TYR A 231 11.98 -8.17 2.61
N ILE A 232 11.21 -7.48 1.76
CA ILE A 232 11.73 -6.58 0.72
C ILE A 232 12.48 -5.41 1.34
N CYS A 233 11.94 -4.82 2.39
CA CYS A 233 12.56 -3.69 3.09
C CYS A 233 13.91 -4.08 3.72
N ASN A 234 14.08 -5.34 4.14
CA ASN A 234 15.29 -5.84 4.79
C ASN A 234 16.35 -6.42 3.81
N LEU A 235 16.12 -6.32 2.49
CA LEU A 235 17.10 -6.74 1.49
C LEU A 235 18.37 -5.88 1.51
N PRO A 236 19.52 -6.44 1.11
CA PRO A 236 20.74 -5.66 0.89
C PRO A 236 20.51 -4.47 -0.06
N ASP A 237 21.27 -3.42 0.10
CA ASP A 237 21.08 -2.17 -0.66
C ASP A 237 21.24 -2.36 -2.18
N ASN A 238 22.09 -3.28 -2.61
CA ASN A 238 22.31 -3.62 -4.03
C ASN A 238 21.29 -4.59 -4.60
N VAL A 239 20.32 -5.07 -3.79
CA VAL A 239 19.29 -6.01 -4.24
C VAL A 239 17.97 -5.29 -4.40
N GLN A 240 17.39 -5.36 -5.60
CA GLN A 240 16.06 -4.87 -5.91
C GLN A 240 15.20 -6.00 -6.46
N ILE A 241 13.98 -6.12 -5.93
CA ILE A 241 12.92 -6.97 -6.48
C ILE A 241 11.88 -6.03 -7.12
N PRO A 242 11.81 -5.98 -8.46
CA PRO A 242 10.92 -5.04 -9.15
C PRO A 242 9.45 -5.29 -8.90
N GLU A 243 9.04 -6.56 -8.86
CA GLU A 243 7.65 -6.97 -8.72
C GLU A 243 7.55 -8.29 -7.94
N ILE A 244 6.51 -8.39 -7.10
CA ILE A 244 6.12 -9.66 -6.45
C ILE A 244 4.61 -9.86 -6.64
N ILE A 245 4.25 -11.06 -7.11
CA ILE A 245 2.87 -11.51 -7.22
C ILE A 245 2.61 -12.49 -6.08
N MET A 246 1.54 -12.28 -5.32
CA MET A 246 1.12 -13.12 -4.22
C MET A 246 -0.35 -13.46 -4.37
N THR A 247 -0.68 -14.73 -4.50
CA THR A 247 -2.07 -15.20 -4.57
C THR A 247 -2.33 -16.28 -3.54
N PRO A 248 -3.58 -16.41 -3.06
CA PRO A 248 -3.98 -17.64 -2.37
C PRO A 248 -3.69 -18.87 -3.24
N MET A 249 -3.45 -20.02 -2.63
CA MET A 249 -3.09 -21.24 -3.35
C MET A 249 -4.07 -21.61 -4.47
N PHE A 250 -5.36 -21.33 -4.28
CA PHE A 250 -6.41 -21.65 -5.25
C PHE A 250 -6.83 -20.47 -6.14
N GLN A 251 -5.99 -19.44 -6.23
CA GLN A 251 -6.16 -18.33 -7.17
C GLN A 251 -4.99 -18.26 -8.14
N ALA A 252 -5.26 -18.51 -9.42
CA ALA A 252 -4.23 -18.48 -10.47
C ALA A 252 -3.88 -17.04 -10.89
N ASP A 253 -4.88 -16.18 -11.05
CA ASP A 253 -4.74 -14.77 -11.45
C ASP A 253 -5.92 -13.91 -10.94
N GLY A 254 -6.05 -12.69 -11.45
CA GLY A 254 -7.16 -11.78 -11.08
C GLY A 254 -8.56 -12.27 -11.52
N ARG A 255 -8.67 -13.29 -12.36
CA ARG A 255 -9.91 -13.79 -12.99
C ARG A 255 -10.24 -15.23 -12.61
N CYS A 256 -9.23 -16.03 -12.37
CA CYS A 256 -9.38 -17.48 -12.21
C CYS A 256 -9.06 -17.89 -10.77
N SER A 257 -10.08 -18.40 -10.08
CA SER A 257 -9.93 -19.00 -8.76
C SER A 257 -10.80 -20.26 -8.65
N TYR A 258 -10.33 -21.24 -7.91
CA TYR A 258 -11.09 -22.43 -7.56
C TYR A 258 -11.70 -22.24 -6.17
N LYS A 259 -13.03 -22.33 -6.10
CA LYS A 259 -13.77 -22.28 -4.83
C LYS A 259 -14.17 -23.69 -4.42
N LYS A 260 -13.77 -24.08 -3.23
CA LYS A 260 -14.24 -25.35 -2.66
C LYS A 260 -15.70 -25.20 -2.29
N ASP A 261 -16.56 -26.04 -2.83
CA ASP A 261 -17.92 -26.19 -2.34
C ASP A 261 -17.86 -26.68 -0.89
N LYS A 262 -18.42 -25.91 0.02
CA LYS A 262 -18.66 -26.32 1.41
C LYS A 262 -20.12 -26.53 1.60
#